data_3f6374d051332b3cc8404afbd60e9a4e
#
_entry.id   3f6374d051332b3cc8404afbd60e9a4e
#
_cell.length_a   1.000
_cell.length_b   1.000
_cell.length_c   1.000
_cell.angle_alpha   90.00
_cell.angle_beta   90.00
_cell.angle_gamma   90.00
#
_symmetry.space_group_name_H-M   'P 1'
#
loop_
_entity.id
_entity.type
_entity.pdbx_description
1 polymer ?
#
loop_
_entity_poly.entity_id
_entity_poly.type
_entity_poly.pdbx_seq_one_letter_code
_entity_poly.pdbx_strand_id
1 'polypeptide(L)'
;MDPEKWVPDGYVCVRVDSRGCGNSPGYIDHFSSRETRDFCLCIEWAGNEPWSNGKVGLNGVSYYGINQWQVASRQPKHLAAMCIWEGSADWYRDMTRHGGILSTFWANWYDMQVKTVQYGLGERGPRSRVTGQQVCGPETLSEEELARNRSSFGDDIRAHTLDEGYHRERSADWSKVTVPLLSAANWGGQGLHPRGNFEGYMRAASDQKWLEAHGREHWTEF
;
A
#
# COMPACT_ATOMS: atom_id res chain seq x y z
N MET A 1 -5.12 -4.64 -9.51
CA MET A 1 -6.30 -5.54 -9.67
C MET A 1 -7.01 -5.16 -10.96
N ASP A 2 -7.23 -6.13 -11.83
CA ASP A 2 -7.86 -5.98 -13.13
C ASP A 2 -9.35 -6.38 -13.05
N PRO A 3 -10.29 -5.41 -13.16
CA PRO A 3 -11.71 -5.72 -13.09
C PRO A 3 -12.21 -6.65 -14.21
N GLU A 4 -11.57 -6.63 -15.39
CA GLU A 4 -11.96 -7.48 -16.50
C GLU A 4 -11.75 -8.98 -16.21
N LYS A 5 -10.82 -9.29 -15.30
CA LYS A 5 -10.58 -10.66 -14.82
C LYS A 5 -11.48 -11.02 -13.64
N TRP A 6 -11.64 -10.13 -12.65
CA TRP A 6 -12.28 -10.46 -11.40
C TRP A 6 -13.81 -10.36 -11.41
N VAL A 7 -14.35 -9.37 -12.13
CA VAL A 7 -15.82 -9.15 -12.14
C VAL A 7 -16.58 -10.30 -12.79
N PRO A 8 -16.14 -10.90 -13.92
CA PRO A 8 -16.79 -12.07 -14.49
C PRO A 8 -16.87 -13.28 -13.55
N ASP A 9 -15.94 -13.41 -12.62
CA ASP A 9 -15.91 -14.48 -11.62
C ASP A 9 -16.74 -14.15 -10.36
N GLY A 10 -17.56 -13.09 -10.41
CA GLY A 10 -18.51 -12.72 -9.36
C GLY A 10 -17.95 -11.83 -8.25
N TYR A 11 -16.78 -11.23 -8.46
CA TYR A 11 -16.20 -10.28 -7.49
C TYR A 11 -16.63 -8.86 -7.76
N VAL A 12 -16.82 -8.09 -6.69
CA VAL A 12 -16.91 -6.63 -6.75
C VAL A 12 -15.53 -6.04 -6.52
N CYS A 13 -15.06 -5.22 -7.44
CA CYS A 13 -13.77 -4.55 -7.35
C CYS A 13 -13.93 -3.16 -6.72
N VAL A 14 -13.47 -3.00 -5.49
CA VAL A 14 -13.50 -1.72 -4.76
C VAL A 14 -12.14 -1.03 -4.88
N ARG A 15 -12.13 0.20 -5.36
CA ARG A 15 -10.95 1.08 -5.39
C ARG A 15 -11.23 2.32 -4.58
N VAL A 16 -10.30 2.68 -3.71
CA VAL A 16 -10.41 3.85 -2.83
C VAL A 16 -9.17 4.71 -2.96
N ASP A 17 -9.35 5.99 -3.14
CA ASP A 17 -8.24 6.94 -3.08
C ASP A 17 -7.84 7.15 -1.61
N SER A 18 -6.56 6.98 -1.30
CA SER A 18 -6.03 7.24 0.04
C SER A 18 -6.21 8.71 0.42
N ARG A 19 -6.32 8.96 1.72
CA ARG A 19 -6.38 10.31 2.29
C ARG A 19 -5.28 11.21 1.73
N GLY A 20 -5.66 12.38 1.22
CA GLY A 20 -4.77 13.35 0.60
C GLY A 20 -4.43 13.05 -0.86
N CYS A 21 -4.95 11.96 -1.45
CA CYS A 21 -4.68 11.57 -2.82
C CYS A 21 -5.97 11.45 -3.64
N GLY A 22 -5.85 11.57 -4.95
CA GLY A 22 -6.97 11.41 -5.85
C GLY A 22 -8.12 12.37 -5.53
N ASN A 23 -9.31 11.84 -5.32
CA ASN A 23 -10.50 12.60 -4.94
C ASN A 23 -10.72 12.67 -3.41
N SER A 24 -9.81 12.10 -2.62
CA SER A 24 -9.89 12.09 -1.16
C SER A 24 -9.06 13.23 -0.57
N PRO A 25 -9.68 14.28 0.02
CA PRO A 25 -8.93 15.37 0.66
C PRO A 25 -8.23 14.92 1.93
N GLY A 26 -7.28 15.73 2.40
CA GLY A 26 -6.61 15.56 3.68
C GLY A 26 -5.09 15.53 3.57
N TYR A 27 -4.47 15.09 4.66
CA TYR A 27 -3.01 15.07 4.80
C TYR A 27 -2.43 13.73 4.38
N ILE A 28 -1.45 13.76 3.47
CA ILE A 28 -0.71 12.57 3.04
C ILE A 28 0.33 12.21 4.09
N ASP A 29 0.18 11.02 4.66
CA ASP A 29 1.18 10.38 5.51
C ASP A 29 1.18 8.88 5.17
N HIS A 30 1.85 8.56 4.07
CA HIS A 30 1.84 7.23 3.48
C HIS A 30 2.46 6.18 4.41
N PHE A 31 1.90 4.97 4.37
CA PHE A 31 2.24 3.85 5.24
C PHE A 31 2.12 4.11 6.75
N SER A 32 1.52 5.22 7.15
CA SER A 32 1.32 5.57 8.56
C SER A 32 0.24 4.71 9.22
N SER A 33 0.23 4.73 10.55
CA SER A 33 -0.87 4.14 11.33
C SER A 33 -2.24 4.74 11.00
N ARG A 34 -2.28 6.01 10.53
CA ARG A 34 -3.53 6.65 10.07
C ARG A 34 -4.01 6.03 8.76
N GLU A 35 -3.15 5.93 7.77
CA GLU A 35 -3.49 5.31 6.48
C GLU A 35 -3.93 3.86 6.68
N THR A 36 -3.21 3.09 7.50
CA THR A 36 -3.60 1.73 7.86
C THR A 36 -5.00 1.66 8.47
N ARG A 37 -5.34 2.59 9.36
CA ARG A 37 -6.67 2.67 9.96
C ARG A 37 -7.75 3.03 8.94
N ASP A 38 -7.49 3.99 8.07
CA ASP A 38 -8.41 4.37 7.00
C ASP A 38 -8.68 3.18 6.08
N PHE A 39 -7.65 2.41 5.76
CA PHE A 39 -7.81 1.18 4.96
C PHE A 39 -8.63 0.11 5.69
N CYS A 40 -8.43 -0.09 7.00
CA CYS A 40 -9.29 -0.98 7.78
C CYS A 40 -10.75 -0.54 7.73
N LEU A 41 -11.04 0.75 7.83
CA LEU A 41 -12.41 1.28 7.72
C LEU A 41 -13.00 1.02 6.33
N CYS A 42 -12.22 1.11 5.27
CA CYS A 42 -12.67 0.76 3.92
C CYS A 42 -13.03 -0.73 3.80
N ILE A 43 -12.25 -1.61 4.43
CA ILE A 43 -12.55 -3.06 4.47
C ILE A 43 -13.85 -3.32 5.23
N GLU A 44 -14.02 -2.71 6.41
CA GLU A 44 -15.25 -2.84 7.20
C GLU A 44 -16.46 -2.28 6.45
N TRP A 45 -16.31 -1.12 5.80
CA TRP A 45 -17.37 -0.56 4.95
C TRP A 45 -17.76 -1.54 3.85
N ALA A 46 -16.81 -2.00 3.04
CA ALA A 46 -17.08 -2.90 1.93
C ALA A 46 -17.71 -4.24 2.39
N GLY A 47 -17.28 -4.76 3.55
CA GLY A 47 -17.83 -5.98 4.13
C GLY A 47 -19.27 -5.84 4.64
N ASN A 48 -19.71 -4.63 4.98
CA ASN A 48 -21.07 -4.37 5.49
C ASN A 48 -22.06 -3.92 4.40
N GLU A 49 -21.60 -3.68 3.18
CA GLU A 49 -22.47 -3.22 2.11
C GLU A 49 -23.47 -4.31 1.66
N PRO A 50 -24.70 -3.94 1.25
CA PRO A 50 -25.76 -4.90 0.88
C PRO A 50 -25.39 -5.85 -0.26
N TRP A 51 -24.46 -5.46 -1.12
CA TRP A 51 -23.96 -6.28 -2.23
C TRP A 51 -22.82 -7.22 -1.81
N SER A 52 -22.28 -7.08 -0.59
CA SER A 52 -21.17 -7.86 -0.09
C SER A 52 -21.64 -9.15 0.58
N ASN A 53 -20.86 -10.22 0.44
CA ASN A 53 -21.05 -11.44 1.23
C ASN A 53 -20.34 -11.39 2.60
N GLY A 54 -19.83 -10.24 3.00
CA GLY A 54 -19.10 -10.02 4.24
C GLY A 54 -17.63 -10.43 4.21
N LYS A 55 -17.09 -10.83 3.05
CA LYS A 55 -15.69 -11.26 2.90
C LYS A 55 -14.97 -10.34 1.93
N VAL A 56 -13.93 -9.67 2.41
CA VAL A 56 -13.09 -8.77 1.62
C VAL A 56 -11.72 -9.42 1.42
N GLY A 57 -11.35 -9.65 0.16
CA GLY A 57 -10.01 -10.06 -0.24
C GLY A 57 -9.18 -8.86 -0.65
N LEU A 58 -7.89 -8.86 -0.33
CA LEU A 58 -6.94 -7.86 -0.79
C LEU A 58 -6.05 -8.45 -1.88
N ASN A 59 -5.82 -7.68 -2.93
CA ASN A 59 -4.95 -8.07 -4.03
C ASN A 59 -4.20 -6.84 -4.53
N GLY A 60 -2.88 -6.89 -4.51
CA GLY A 60 -2.09 -5.74 -4.94
C GLY A 60 -0.60 -5.96 -4.90
N VAL A 61 0.09 -5.16 -5.70
CA VAL A 61 1.53 -5.20 -5.88
C VAL A 61 2.19 -3.97 -5.26
N SER A 62 3.40 -4.10 -4.74
CA SER A 62 4.23 -3.03 -4.18
C SER A 62 3.50 -2.27 -3.06
N TYR A 63 3.17 -0.99 -3.23
CA TYR A 63 2.42 -0.21 -2.23
C TYR A 63 1.18 -0.97 -1.76
N TYR A 64 0.38 -1.49 -2.70
CA TYR A 64 -0.84 -2.25 -2.43
C TYR A 64 -0.58 -3.68 -1.91
N GLY A 65 0.67 -4.13 -1.93
CA GLY A 65 1.11 -5.35 -1.26
C GLY A 65 1.59 -5.07 0.16
N ILE A 66 2.41 -4.03 0.34
CA ILE A 66 3.00 -3.62 1.62
C ILE A 66 1.94 -3.30 2.66
N ASN A 67 0.95 -2.48 2.28
CA ASN A 67 -0.10 -2.06 3.21
C ASN A 67 -1.05 -3.21 3.62
N GLN A 68 -1.12 -4.31 2.87
CA GLN A 68 -1.86 -5.50 3.28
C GLN A 68 -1.31 -6.11 4.57
N TRP A 69 0.02 -6.17 4.72
CA TRP A 69 0.66 -6.64 5.95
C TRP A 69 0.29 -5.80 7.17
N GLN A 70 0.30 -4.47 6.98
CA GLN A 70 -0.05 -3.53 8.05
C GLN A 70 -1.53 -3.67 8.45
N VAL A 71 -2.42 -3.77 7.47
CA VAL A 71 -3.87 -3.91 7.68
C VAL A 71 -4.19 -5.24 8.36
N ALA A 72 -3.58 -6.34 7.92
CA ALA A 72 -3.80 -7.66 8.53
C ALA A 72 -3.38 -7.68 9.99
N SER A 73 -2.35 -6.91 10.37
CA SER A 73 -1.93 -6.74 11.76
C SER A 73 -2.98 -6.05 12.65
N ARG A 74 -3.97 -5.39 12.05
CA ARG A 74 -5.10 -4.75 12.76
C ARG A 74 -6.32 -5.65 12.85
N GLN A 75 -6.32 -6.77 12.15
CA GLN A 75 -7.36 -7.79 12.16
C GLN A 75 -8.77 -7.24 11.88
N PRO A 76 -8.99 -6.48 10.77
CA PRO A 76 -10.33 -6.04 10.44
C PRO A 76 -11.25 -7.26 10.22
N LYS A 77 -12.47 -7.19 10.76
CA LYS A 77 -13.40 -8.33 10.86
C LYS A 77 -13.74 -8.95 9.50
N HIS A 78 -13.84 -8.11 8.47
CA HIS A 78 -14.24 -8.55 7.14
C HIS A 78 -13.07 -8.97 6.25
N LEU A 79 -11.82 -8.84 6.70
CA LEU A 79 -10.66 -9.31 5.94
C LEU A 79 -10.64 -10.83 5.90
N ALA A 80 -10.74 -11.41 4.70
CA ALA A 80 -10.87 -12.84 4.49
C ALA A 80 -9.64 -13.51 3.88
N ALA A 81 -8.89 -12.80 3.04
CA ALA A 81 -7.67 -13.32 2.39
C ALA A 81 -6.83 -12.20 1.81
N MET A 82 -5.56 -12.50 1.53
CA MET A 82 -4.61 -11.54 0.93
C MET A 82 -3.78 -12.18 -0.20
N CYS A 83 -3.60 -11.43 -1.28
CA CYS A 83 -2.62 -11.72 -2.32
C CYS A 83 -1.59 -10.57 -2.35
N ILE A 84 -0.41 -10.83 -1.83
CA ILE A 84 0.66 -9.83 -1.65
C ILE A 84 1.70 -10.05 -2.75
N TRP A 85 1.62 -9.28 -3.81
CA TRP A 85 2.57 -9.30 -4.90
C TRP A 85 3.67 -8.28 -4.63
N GLU A 86 4.92 -8.74 -4.56
CA GLU A 86 6.09 -7.88 -4.38
C GLU A 86 5.92 -6.88 -3.22
N GLY A 87 5.53 -7.36 -2.05
CA GLY A 87 5.24 -6.56 -0.86
C GLY A 87 6.36 -6.64 0.18
N SER A 88 7.21 -5.62 0.28
CA SER A 88 8.07 -5.45 1.45
C SER A 88 7.25 -5.34 2.73
N ALA A 89 7.88 -5.60 3.88
CA ALA A 89 7.12 -5.76 5.11
C ALA A 89 7.73 -5.07 6.33
N ASP A 90 9.03 -4.91 6.36
CA ASP A 90 9.78 -4.24 7.42
C ASP A 90 10.20 -2.85 6.94
N TRP A 91 9.62 -1.81 7.55
CA TRP A 91 9.85 -0.43 7.12
C TRP A 91 11.31 -0.01 7.24
N TYR A 92 12.02 -0.51 8.25
CA TYR A 92 13.44 -0.24 8.41
C TYR A 92 14.29 -1.04 7.42
N ARG A 93 14.19 -2.39 7.46
CA ARG A 93 15.11 -3.28 6.74
C ARG A 93 14.83 -3.41 5.26
N ASP A 94 13.57 -3.31 4.87
CA ASP A 94 13.17 -3.46 3.47
C ASP A 94 13.04 -2.10 2.77
N MET A 95 12.56 -1.08 3.49
CA MET A 95 12.13 0.18 2.88
C MET A 95 13.17 1.29 3.00
N THR A 96 13.64 1.57 4.19
CA THR A 96 14.46 2.79 4.40
C THR A 96 15.94 2.54 4.58
N ARG A 97 16.35 1.40 5.17
CA ARG A 97 17.76 1.15 5.51
C ARG A 97 18.15 -0.32 5.34
N HIS A 98 18.54 -0.71 4.15
CA HIS A 98 19.03 -2.04 3.86
C HIS A 98 20.41 -2.24 4.51
N GLY A 99 20.49 -3.13 5.50
CA GLY A 99 21.73 -3.33 6.24
C GLY A 99 22.23 -2.07 6.98
N GLY A 100 21.32 -1.15 7.33
CA GLY A 100 21.66 0.14 7.95
C GLY A 100 21.99 1.26 6.97
N ILE A 101 22.07 0.98 5.68
CA ILE A 101 22.38 1.95 4.63
C ILE A 101 21.08 2.56 4.10
N LEU A 102 20.99 3.88 4.05
CA LEU A 102 19.82 4.60 3.54
C LEU A 102 19.53 4.20 2.08
N SER A 103 18.30 3.77 1.85
CA SER A 103 17.83 3.43 0.51
C SER A 103 17.71 4.68 -0.37
N THR A 104 18.24 4.61 -1.58
CA THR A 104 18.15 5.69 -2.58
C THR A 104 16.86 5.64 -3.41
N PHE A 105 16.09 4.57 -3.33
CA PHE A 105 14.82 4.41 -4.06
C PHE A 105 13.88 5.59 -3.84
N TRP A 106 13.83 6.09 -2.62
CA TRP A 106 12.90 7.14 -2.21
C TRP A 106 13.24 8.53 -2.73
N ALA A 107 14.47 8.74 -3.23
CA ALA A 107 14.91 10.06 -3.69
C ALA A 107 13.97 10.65 -4.77
N ASN A 108 13.45 9.79 -5.66
CA ASN A 108 12.58 10.21 -6.75
C ASN A 108 11.14 9.69 -6.61
N TRP A 109 10.93 8.58 -5.90
CA TRP A 109 9.62 7.93 -5.82
C TRP A 109 8.53 8.85 -5.29
N TYR A 110 8.83 9.57 -4.22
CA TYR A 110 7.87 10.46 -3.57
C TYR A 110 7.40 11.57 -4.52
N ASP A 111 8.33 12.18 -5.25
CA ASP A 111 8.01 13.22 -6.20
C ASP A 111 7.26 12.69 -7.42
N MET A 112 7.61 11.50 -7.91
CA MET A 112 7.02 10.93 -9.11
C MET A 112 5.68 10.24 -8.88
N GLN A 113 5.46 9.62 -7.72
CA GLN A 113 4.29 8.76 -7.50
C GLN A 113 3.35 9.27 -6.40
N VAL A 114 3.81 10.05 -5.44
CA VAL A 114 2.97 10.56 -4.35
C VAL A 114 2.51 11.99 -4.65
N LYS A 115 3.43 12.90 -4.91
CA LYS A 115 3.07 14.30 -5.19
C LYS A 115 2.22 14.46 -6.45
N THR A 116 2.45 13.64 -7.46
CA THR A 116 1.73 13.71 -8.75
C THR A 116 0.25 13.31 -8.66
N VAL A 117 -0.18 12.66 -7.58
CA VAL A 117 -1.56 12.26 -7.34
C VAL A 117 -2.18 12.92 -6.11
N GLN A 118 -1.52 13.94 -5.55
CA GLN A 118 -2.00 14.65 -4.38
C GLN A 118 -3.32 15.36 -4.68
N TYR A 119 -4.30 15.26 -3.76
CA TYR A 119 -5.53 16.03 -3.83
C TYR A 119 -5.24 17.53 -3.84
N GLY A 120 -5.97 18.26 -4.67
CA GLY A 120 -5.79 19.69 -4.79
C GLY A 120 -4.79 20.13 -5.89
N LEU A 121 -4.27 19.18 -6.69
CA LEU A 121 -3.55 19.54 -7.91
C LEU A 121 -4.50 20.11 -8.98
N GLY A 122 -5.78 19.71 -8.96
CA GLY A 122 -6.78 20.17 -9.91
C GLY A 122 -6.29 20.05 -11.36
N GLU A 123 -6.28 21.16 -12.09
CA GLU A 123 -5.86 21.19 -13.49
C GLU A 123 -4.37 20.86 -13.73
N ARG A 124 -3.53 20.99 -12.71
CA ARG A 124 -2.09 20.62 -12.76
C ARG A 124 -1.88 19.12 -12.64
N GLY A 125 -2.88 18.39 -12.14
CA GLY A 125 -2.84 16.95 -11.95
C GLY A 125 -3.11 16.18 -13.25
N PRO A 126 -2.84 14.86 -13.24
CA PRO A 126 -3.13 14.00 -14.37
C PRO A 126 -4.63 13.87 -14.63
N ARG A 127 -4.96 13.48 -15.86
CA ARG A 127 -6.32 13.08 -16.25
C ARG A 127 -6.39 11.57 -16.44
N SER A 128 -7.53 11.01 -16.09
CA SER A 128 -7.83 9.61 -16.39
C SER A 128 -7.72 9.35 -17.90
N ARG A 129 -6.95 8.37 -18.28
CA ARG A 129 -6.83 7.95 -19.68
C ARG A 129 -8.10 7.32 -20.23
N VAL A 130 -8.98 6.85 -19.34
CA VAL A 130 -10.23 6.19 -19.70
C VAL A 130 -11.38 7.18 -19.78
N THR A 131 -11.53 8.04 -18.74
CA THR A 131 -12.69 8.94 -18.62
C THR A 131 -12.39 10.39 -19.00
N GLY A 132 -11.12 10.77 -19.09
CA GLY A 132 -10.69 12.16 -19.31
C GLY A 132 -10.88 13.08 -18.08
N GLN A 133 -11.44 12.56 -16.99
CA GLN A 133 -11.69 13.34 -15.77
C GLN A 133 -10.41 13.66 -15.01
N GLN A 134 -10.38 14.74 -14.27
CA GLN A 134 -9.35 15.06 -13.30
C GLN A 134 -9.30 13.99 -12.23
N VAL A 135 -8.10 13.54 -11.85
CA VAL A 135 -7.92 12.50 -10.84
C VAL A 135 -7.45 13.02 -9.48
N CYS A 136 -7.11 14.31 -9.37
CA CYS A 136 -6.55 14.92 -8.15
C CYS A 136 -7.53 15.89 -7.47
N GLY A 137 -8.81 15.57 -7.51
CA GLY A 137 -9.89 16.40 -6.97
C GLY A 137 -10.22 17.62 -7.85
N PRO A 138 -11.33 18.30 -7.55
CA PRO A 138 -11.79 19.46 -8.32
C PRO A 138 -11.08 20.76 -7.95
N GLU A 139 -10.41 20.82 -6.80
CA GLU A 139 -9.76 22.01 -6.27
C GLU A 139 -8.35 22.19 -6.82
N THR A 140 -7.93 23.42 -7.03
CA THR A 140 -6.54 23.78 -7.37
C THR A 140 -5.95 24.56 -6.22
N LEU A 141 -5.23 23.89 -5.34
CA LEU A 141 -4.58 24.48 -4.17
C LEU A 141 -3.22 25.12 -4.53
N SER A 142 -2.79 26.10 -3.76
CA SER A 142 -1.44 26.67 -3.88
C SER A 142 -0.36 25.64 -3.50
N GLU A 143 0.88 25.85 -3.94
CA GLU A 143 2.01 25.00 -3.55
C GLU A 143 2.24 24.99 -2.03
N GLU A 144 1.97 26.12 -1.36
CA GLU A 144 2.08 26.23 0.09
C GLU A 144 1.03 25.35 0.80
N GLU A 145 -0.21 25.33 0.32
CA GLU A 145 -1.26 24.48 0.84
C GLU A 145 -0.98 22.99 0.57
N LEU A 146 -0.52 22.67 -0.64
CA LEU A 146 -0.11 21.31 -0.97
C LEU A 146 1.03 20.84 -0.06
N ALA A 147 2.05 21.69 0.18
CA ALA A 147 3.16 21.36 1.06
C ALA A 147 2.70 21.13 2.52
N ARG A 148 1.75 21.92 3.01
CA ARG A 148 1.17 21.72 4.35
C ARG A 148 0.32 20.45 4.47
N ASN A 149 -0.18 19.94 3.36
CA ASN A 149 -1.04 18.76 3.31
C ASN A 149 -0.31 17.45 2.99
N ARG A 150 1.01 17.39 3.22
CA ARG A 150 1.81 16.17 3.07
C ARG A 150 2.97 16.11 4.05
N SER A 151 3.39 14.89 4.42
CA SER A 151 4.60 14.65 5.20
C SER A 151 5.85 15.02 4.41
N SER A 152 6.92 15.40 5.11
CA SER A 152 8.25 15.59 4.52
C SER A 152 9.01 14.26 4.54
N PHE A 153 8.59 13.33 3.70
CA PHE A 153 9.08 11.97 3.73
C PHE A 153 10.62 11.85 3.70
N GLY A 154 11.26 12.62 2.85
CA GLY A 154 12.72 12.61 2.74
C GLY A 154 13.42 13.04 4.04
N ASP A 155 12.85 14.00 4.75
CA ASP A 155 13.39 14.48 6.03
C ASP A 155 13.08 13.47 7.15
N ASP A 156 11.88 12.90 7.14
CA ASP A 156 11.47 11.89 8.12
C ASP A 156 12.41 10.67 8.09
N ILE A 157 12.70 10.11 6.92
CA ILE A 157 13.60 8.94 6.84
C ILE A 157 15.07 9.26 7.16
N ARG A 158 15.50 10.53 6.97
CA ARG A 158 16.84 10.95 7.38
C ARG A 158 16.92 11.18 8.87
N ALA A 159 15.88 11.71 9.49
CA ALA A 159 15.82 11.95 10.93
C ALA A 159 15.80 10.65 11.73
N HIS A 160 15.10 9.62 11.22
CA HIS A 160 14.96 8.32 11.87
C HIS A 160 16.02 7.33 11.39
N THR A 161 17.19 7.31 12.03
CA THR A 161 18.35 6.52 11.58
C THR A 161 18.41 5.11 12.14
N LEU A 162 17.68 4.83 13.22
CA LEU A 162 17.66 3.53 13.91
C LEU A 162 16.29 2.86 13.76
N ASP A 163 16.24 1.55 13.99
CA ASP A 163 15.00 0.79 14.06
C ASP A 163 14.22 1.15 15.34
N GLU A 164 13.39 2.16 15.22
CA GLU A 164 12.67 2.79 16.33
C GLU A 164 11.15 2.90 16.08
N GLY A 165 10.42 3.63 16.91
CA GLY A 165 8.98 3.76 16.86
C GLY A 165 8.43 4.12 15.48
N TYR A 166 9.06 5.07 14.78
CA TYR A 166 8.70 5.48 13.43
C TYR A 166 8.63 4.32 12.43
N HIS A 167 9.62 3.42 12.49
CA HIS A 167 9.67 2.26 11.60
C HIS A 167 8.73 1.14 12.05
N ARG A 168 8.63 0.91 13.35
CA ARG A 168 7.80 -0.16 13.93
C ARG A 168 6.31 0.05 13.71
N GLU A 169 5.83 1.29 13.81
CA GLU A 169 4.42 1.60 13.55
C GLU A 169 4.02 1.44 12.07
N ARG A 170 5.02 1.43 11.16
CA ARG A 170 4.87 1.23 9.73
C ARG A 170 5.19 -0.20 9.29
N SER A 171 5.51 -1.07 10.23
CA SER A 171 5.81 -2.49 9.99
C SER A 171 4.71 -3.39 10.51
N ALA A 172 4.64 -4.62 10.01
CA ALA A 172 3.62 -5.57 10.42
C ALA A 172 3.91 -6.21 11.79
N ASP A 173 2.85 -6.42 12.57
CA ASP A 173 2.87 -7.35 13.71
C ASP A 173 2.48 -8.75 13.22
N TRP A 174 3.48 -9.58 12.96
CA TRP A 174 3.31 -10.89 12.37
C TRP A 174 2.42 -11.84 13.18
N SER A 175 2.41 -11.69 14.51
CA SER A 175 1.60 -12.52 15.40
C SER A 175 0.09 -12.33 15.19
N LYS A 176 -0.29 -11.25 14.51
CA LYS A 176 -1.68 -10.90 14.21
C LYS A 176 -2.07 -11.13 12.76
N VAL A 177 -1.13 -11.51 11.90
CA VAL A 177 -1.42 -11.83 10.50
C VAL A 177 -1.90 -13.27 10.42
N THR A 178 -3.21 -13.49 10.54
CA THR A 178 -3.83 -14.82 10.70
C THR A 178 -4.72 -15.24 9.54
N VAL A 179 -5.03 -14.33 8.61
CA VAL A 179 -5.87 -14.65 7.43
C VAL A 179 -5.09 -15.45 6.39
N PRO A 180 -5.76 -16.26 5.55
CA PRO A 180 -5.14 -16.92 4.42
C PRO A 180 -4.39 -15.95 3.52
N LEU A 181 -3.19 -16.31 3.06
CA LEU A 181 -2.37 -15.43 2.26
C LEU A 181 -1.54 -16.15 1.19
N LEU A 182 -1.40 -15.49 0.05
CA LEU A 182 -0.36 -15.75 -0.94
C LEU A 182 0.68 -14.64 -0.86
N SER A 183 1.93 -14.99 -0.64
CA SER A 183 3.07 -14.08 -0.73
C SER A 183 3.86 -14.38 -2.00
N ALA A 184 3.83 -13.47 -2.97
CA ALA A 184 4.48 -13.64 -4.26
C ALA A 184 5.65 -12.68 -4.43
N ALA A 185 6.86 -13.23 -4.48
CA ALA A 185 8.11 -12.49 -4.59
C ALA A 185 8.67 -12.54 -6.01
N ASN A 186 9.26 -11.45 -6.46
CA ASN A 186 10.02 -11.40 -7.70
C ASN A 186 11.52 -11.24 -7.38
N TRP A 187 12.37 -12.14 -7.89
CA TRP A 187 13.83 -12.05 -7.71
C TRP A 187 14.40 -10.74 -8.27
N GLY A 188 13.78 -10.16 -9.30
CA GLY A 188 14.13 -8.86 -9.87
C GLY A 188 13.57 -7.65 -9.12
N GLY A 189 12.99 -7.80 -7.93
CA GLY A 189 12.28 -6.76 -7.16
C GLY A 189 13.11 -5.60 -6.62
N GLN A 190 14.22 -5.27 -7.28
CA GLN A 190 15.06 -4.08 -7.05
C GLN A 190 15.63 -3.97 -5.63
N GLY A 191 15.78 -5.09 -4.92
CA GLY A 191 16.23 -5.09 -3.53
C GLY A 191 15.24 -4.50 -2.52
N LEU A 192 14.05 -4.12 -2.96
CA LEU A 192 13.04 -3.48 -2.13
C LEU A 192 12.01 -4.49 -1.59
N HIS A 193 11.46 -5.35 -2.44
CA HIS A 193 10.29 -6.17 -2.12
C HIS A 193 10.58 -7.59 -1.64
N PRO A 194 11.50 -8.37 -2.26
CA PRO A 194 11.53 -9.83 -2.08
C PRO A 194 11.77 -10.26 -0.63
N ARG A 195 12.68 -9.58 0.11
CA ARG A 195 12.93 -9.93 1.50
C ARG A 195 11.65 -9.90 2.33
N GLY A 196 10.80 -8.88 2.18
CA GLY A 196 9.56 -8.76 2.92
C GLY A 196 8.55 -9.85 2.61
N ASN A 197 8.49 -10.31 1.36
CA ASN A 197 7.64 -11.45 0.98
C ASN A 197 8.06 -12.74 1.69
N PHE A 198 9.37 -13.04 1.72
CA PHE A 198 9.90 -14.23 2.41
C PHE A 198 9.70 -14.13 3.92
N GLU A 199 10.06 -13.00 4.53
CA GLU A 199 9.87 -12.76 5.97
C GLU A 199 8.40 -12.83 6.36
N GLY A 200 7.52 -12.22 5.58
CA GLY A 200 6.08 -12.26 5.81
C GLY A 200 5.53 -13.68 5.75
N TYR A 201 5.91 -14.46 4.74
CA TYR A 201 5.53 -15.85 4.66
C TYR A 201 6.02 -16.67 5.86
N MET A 202 7.27 -16.52 6.27
CA MET A 202 7.85 -17.28 7.38
C MET A 202 7.21 -16.89 8.72
N ARG A 203 6.94 -15.61 8.96
CA ARG A 203 6.60 -15.07 10.27
C ARG A 203 5.11 -14.86 10.52
N ALA A 204 4.29 -14.75 9.46
CA ALA A 204 2.84 -14.63 9.61
C ALA A 204 2.28 -15.82 10.39
N ALA A 205 1.37 -15.53 11.31
CA ALA A 205 0.71 -16.51 12.17
C ALA A 205 -0.40 -17.32 11.45
N SER A 206 -0.64 -17.05 10.17
CA SER A 206 -1.63 -17.79 9.39
C SER A 206 -1.23 -19.26 9.21
N ASP A 207 -2.18 -20.15 9.39
CA ASP A 207 -2.04 -21.59 9.09
C ASP A 207 -2.21 -21.90 7.59
N GLN A 208 -2.77 -20.97 6.83
CA GLN A 208 -3.03 -21.11 5.39
C GLN A 208 -2.20 -20.05 4.64
N LYS A 209 -1.00 -20.42 4.25
CA LYS A 209 -0.09 -19.52 3.56
C LYS A 209 0.69 -20.20 2.47
N TRP A 210 0.83 -19.51 1.36
CA TRP A 210 1.55 -19.96 0.17
C TRP A 210 2.64 -18.95 -0.18
N LEU A 211 3.74 -19.47 -0.69
CA LEU A 211 4.86 -18.68 -1.19
C LEU A 211 5.08 -18.98 -2.66
N GLU A 212 5.10 -17.95 -3.46
CA GLU A 212 5.59 -17.98 -4.83
C GLU A 212 6.86 -17.13 -4.94
N ALA A 213 7.83 -17.58 -5.72
CA ALA A 213 9.01 -16.80 -6.06
C ALA A 213 9.33 -17.01 -7.54
N HIS A 214 9.22 -15.96 -8.32
CA HIS A 214 9.44 -16.00 -9.77
C HIS A 214 10.58 -15.07 -10.21
N GLY A 215 11.12 -15.30 -11.40
CA GLY A 215 12.23 -14.53 -11.96
C GLY A 215 11.86 -13.77 -13.23
N ARG A 216 10.57 -13.54 -13.45
CA ARG A 216 10.08 -12.81 -14.62
C ARG A 216 10.18 -11.30 -14.43
N GLU A 217 9.73 -10.57 -15.44
CA GLU A 217 9.69 -9.12 -15.36
C GLU A 217 8.76 -8.65 -14.25
N HIS A 218 9.13 -7.55 -13.63
CA HIS A 218 8.31 -6.84 -12.66
C HIS A 218 6.92 -6.55 -13.25
N TRP A 219 5.86 -6.84 -12.53
CA TRP A 219 4.45 -6.62 -12.91
C TRP A 219 3.84 -7.58 -13.93
N THR A 220 4.55 -8.57 -14.45
CA THR A 220 4.00 -9.45 -15.49
C THR A 220 3.10 -10.57 -14.97
N GLU A 221 3.23 -10.95 -13.71
CA GLU A 221 2.46 -12.05 -13.10
C GLU A 221 1.21 -11.56 -12.34
N PHE A 222 1.03 -10.26 -12.20
CA PHE A 222 -0.05 -9.64 -11.44
C PHE A 222 -1.35 -9.47 -12.22
#